data_c2af9d12e8d0f3f209953fd9171821a4
#
_entry.id   c2af9d12e8d0f3f209953fd9171821a4
#
_cell.length_a   1.000
_cell.length_b   1.000
_cell.length_c   1.000
_cell.angle_alpha   90.00
_cell.angle_beta   90.00
_cell.angle_gamma   90.00
#
_symmetry.space_group_name_H-M   'P 1'
#
loop_
_entity.id
_entity.type
_entity.pdbx_description
1 polymer ?
#
loop_
_entity_poly.entity_id
_entity_poly.type
_entity_poly.pdbx_seq_one_letter_code
_entity_poly.pdbx_strand_id
1 'polypeptide(L)'
;MKKDEKMSIEDMTAYMRIVPERKASYAEFPDTMNDEIKEYLGKQGINALYTHQTEMFEKAGRGENTVITTSTASGKTLAFLLPVLQKILEDPLTRAIFVYPTKALASDQYRSLQPVLEYFGEGKIQAGVYDGDTMPAERSRIRKSANIILTNPEMLNSAFLPNHSKYGFDFIFANLRYIVIDELHSYRGAFGAHLANIFRRMHRICQYYHSSPQFLCSSATIANPVELAKKVCGTAFSLIEKDGSPSPVREYRIIQPPEIKGHNDKVYGR
;
A
#
# COMPACT_ATOMS: atom_id res chain seq x y z
N MET A 1 56.75 -4.73 -10.60
CA MET A 1 55.42 -4.22 -10.37
C MET A 1 54.52 -4.76 -11.48
N LYS A 2 53.76 -5.84 -11.24
CA LYS A 2 52.72 -6.30 -12.18
C LYS A 2 51.56 -5.30 -12.07
N LYS A 3 51.18 -4.72 -13.21
CA LYS A 3 49.96 -3.94 -13.33
C LYS A 3 48.78 -4.86 -12.92
N ASP A 4 48.07 -4.51 -11.90
CA ASP A 4 46.75 -5.11 -11.60
C ASP A 4 45.85 -4.82 -12.80
N GLU A 5 45.69 -5.78 -13.68
CA GLU A 5 44.64 -5.76 -14.70
C GLU A 5 43.30 -5.76 -13.94
N LYS A 6 42.62 -4.61 -13.95
CA LYS A 6 41.27 -4.51 -13.44
C LYS A 6 40.37 -5.40 -14.30
N MET A 7 39.98 -6.55 -13.78
CA MET A 7 38.96 -7.38 -14.41
C MET A 7 37.69 -6.55 -14.64
N SER A 8 37.15 -6.64 -15.85
CA SER A 8 35.88 -5.97 -16.16
C SER A 8 34.70 -6.65 -15.46
N ILE A 9 33.58 -5.95 -15.30
CA ILE A 9 32.34 -6.54 -14.77
C ILE A 9 31.90 -7.72 -15.67
N GLU A 10 32.17 -7.65 -16.96
CA GLU A 10 31.87 -8.70 -17.94
C GLU A 10 32.65 -9.98 -17.68
N ASP A 11 33.95 -9.86 -17.37
CA ASP A 11 34.82 -11.01 -17.04
C ASP A 11 34.42 -11.69 -15.73
N MET A 12 33.77 -10.97 -14.80
CA MET A 12 33.33 -11.48 -13.51
C MET A 12 31.87 -11.99 -13.54
N THR A 13 31.15 -11.84 -14.67
CA THR A 13 29.75 -12.21 -14.77
C THR A 13 29.60 -13.72 -14.91
N ALA A 14 29.13 -14.38 -13.83
CA ALA A 14 28.84 -15.82 -13.80
C ALA A 14 27.49 -16.16 -14.46
N TYR A 15 26.52 -15.26 -14.40
CA TYR A 15 25.21 -15.43 -15.00
C TYR A 15 24.60 -14.09 -15.35
N MET A 16 23.93 -14.03 -16.49
CA MET A 16 23.18 -12.85 -16.95
C MET A 16 21.76 -13.24 -17.35
N ARG A 17 20.79 -12.44 -16.92
CA ARG A 17 19.39 -12.56 -17.35
C ARG A 17 18.88 -11.21 -17.80
N ILE A 18 18.39 -11.16 -19.03
CA ILE A 18 17.70 -9.98 -19.56
C ILE A 18 16.20 -10.20 -19.43
N VAL A 19 15.51 -9.26 -18.78
CA VAL A 19 14.05 -9.19 -18.74
C VAL A 19 13.66 -8.11 -19.76
N PRO A 20 12.88 -8.46 -20.79
CA PRO A 20 12.50 -7.51 -21.83
C PRO A 20 11.63 -6.39 -21.27
N GLU A 21 11.54 -5.29 -21.99
CA GLU A 21 10.60 -4.23 -21.68
C GLU A 21 9.14 -4.74 -21.69
N ARG A 22 8.34 -4.13 -20.86
CA ARG A 22 6.89 -4.31 -20.89
C ARG A 22 6.24 -2.96 -21.17
N LYS A 23 5.42 -2.89 -22.22
CA LYS A 23 4.63 -1.70 -22.53
C LYS A 23 3.50 -1.54 -21.52
N ALA A 24 3.09 -0.30 -21.29
CA ALA A 24 1.93 -0.03 -20.45
C ALA A 24 0.65 -0.60 -21.09
N SER A 25 -0.22 -1.14 -20.24
CA SER A 25 -1.57 -1.57 -20.58
C SER A 25 -2.57 -0.68 -19.87
N TYR A 26 -3.32 0.07 -20.65
CA TYR A 26 -4.30 1.04 -20.16
C TYR A 26 -5.72 0.53 -20.32
N ALA A 27 -6.60 1.03 -19.47
CA ALA A 27 -8.05 0.95 -19.58
C ALA A 27 -8.63 2.35 -19.44
N GLU A 28 -9.77 2.58 -20.08
CA GLU A 28 -10.54 3.80 -19.92
C GLU A 28 -11.02 3.96 -18.48
N PHE A 29 -11.39 5.18 -18.10
CA PHE A 29 -12.01 5.41 -16.80
C PHE A 29 -13.34 4.66 -16.72
N PRO A 30 -13.62 3.94 -15.62
CA PRO A 30 -14.93 3.33 -15.42
C PRO A 30 -16.05 4.37 -15.51
N ASP A 31 -17.17 4.01 -16.15
CA ASP A 31 -18.33 4.91 -16.28
C ASP A 31 -18.87 5.34 -14.91
N THR A 32 -18.74 4.46 -13.90
CA THR A 32 -19.18 4.71 -12.52
C THR A 32 -18.26 5.64 -11.75
N MET A 33 -17.10 6.01 -12.30
CA MET A 33 -16.14 6.88 -11.62
C MET A 33 -16.67 8.32 -11.59
N ASN A 34 -16.61 8.94 -10.42
CA ASN A 34 -17.01 10.32 -10.20
C ASN A 34 -16.24 11.29 -11.12
N ASP A 35 -16.94 12.23 -11.73
CA ASP A 35 -16.35 13.15 -12.71
C ASP A 35 -15.30 14.08 -12.08
N GLU A 36 -15.41 14.44 -10.80
CA GLU A 36 -14.38 15.22 -10.11
C GLU A 36 -13.06 14.43 -9.97
N ILE A 37 -13.14 13.08 -9.83
CA ILE A 37 -11.94 12.23 -9.81
C ILE A 37 -11.32 12.19 -11.20
N LYS A 38 -12.13 12.05 -12.27
CA LYS A 38 -11.64 12.08 -13.66
C LYS A 38 -10.97 13.41 -13.97
N GLU A 39 -11.58 14.53 -13.54
CA GLU A 39 -11.02 15.87 -13.71
C GLU A 39 -9.69 16.04 -12.97
N TYR A 40 -9.61 15.57 -11.72
CA TYR A 40 -8.37 15.56 -10.94
C TYR A 40 -7.27 14.80 -11.67
N LEU A 41 -7.56 13.58 -12.13
CA LEU A 41 -6.61 12.73 -12.86
C LEU A 41 -6.14 13.42 -14.15
N GLY A 42 -7.05 14.02 -14.90
CA GLY A 42 -6.73 14.79 -16.11
C GLY A 42 -5.76 15.95 -15.83
N LYS A 43 -5.96 16.69 -14.72
CA LYS A 43 -5.02 17.75 -14.28
C LYS A 43 -3.66 17.23 -13.88
N GLN A 44 -3.57 15.96 -13.45
CA GLN A 44 -2.30 15.26 -13.19
C GLN A 44 -1.68 14.63 -14.45
N GLY A 45 -2.28 14.85 -15.64
CA GLY A 45 -1.84 14.26 -16.90
C GLY A 45 -2.20 12.78 -17.07
N ILE A 46 -3.08 12.24 -16.23
CA ILE A 46 -3.54 10.86 -16.28
C ILE A 46 -4.86 10.81 -17.04
N ASN A 47 -4.82 10.41 -18.31
CA ASN A 47 -6.00 10.34 -19.18
C ASN A 47 -6.58 8.91 -19.28
N ALA A 48 -5.89 7.91 -18.75
CA ALA A 48 -6.32 6.53 -18.66
C ALA A 48 -5.64 5.86 -17.47
N LEU A 49 -6.25 4.85 -16.89
CA LEU A 49 -5.69 4.08 -15.80
C LEU A 49 -4.90 2.88 -16.33
N TYR A 50 -3.93 2.40 -15.55
CA TYR A 50 -3.42 1.06 -15.79
C TYR A 50 -4.50 0.03 -15.52
N THR A 51 -4.50 -1.08 -16.27
CA THR A 51 -5.53 -2.12 -16.17
C THR A 51 -5.75 -2.62 -14.74
N HIS A 52 -4.70 -2.77 -13.95
CA HIS A 52 -4.81 -3.18 -12.54
C HIS A 52 -5.45 -2.13 -11.63
N GLN A 53 -5.33 -0.84 -11.97
CA GLN A 53 -5.98 0.25 -11.22
C GLN A 53 -7.49 0.26 -11.48
N THR A 54 -7.88 0.08 -12.73
CA THR A 54 -9.30 -0.07 -13.11
C THR A 54 -9.91 -1.32 -12.46
N GLU A 55 -9.20 -2.46 -12.52
CA GLU A 55 -9.66 -3.70 -11.90
C GLU A 55 -9.85 -3.56 -10.38
N MET A 56 -8.93 -2.84 -9.69
CA MET A 56 -9.08 -2.56 -8.25
C MET A 56 -10.32 -1.71 -7.98
N PHE A 57 -10.54 -0.65 -8.76
CA PHE A 57 -11.68 0.23 -8.62
C PHE A 57 -13.01 -0.52 -8.78
N GLU A 58 -13.12 -1.35 -9.82
CA GLU A 58 -14.32 -2.14 -10.09
C GLU A 58 -14.59 -3.21 -9.03
N LYS A 59 -13.56 -3.95 -8.60
CA LYS A 59 -13.68 -4.96 -7.53
C LYS A 59 -14.07 -4.31 -6.20
N ALA A 60 -13.48 -3.17 -5.87
CA ALA A 60 -13.86 -2.39 -4.69
C ALA A 60 -15.33 -1.93 -4.78
N GLY A 61 -15.78 -1.46 -5.94
CA GLY A 61 -17.18 -1.08 -6.19
C GLY A 61 -18.17 -2.24 -6.00
N ARG A 62 -17.74 -3.48 -6.24
CA ARG A 62 -18.55 -4.70 -5.98
C ARG A 62 -18.47 -5.21 -4.54
N GLY A 63 -17.72 -4.54 -3.66
CA GLY A 63 -17.55 -4.95 -2.26
C GLY A 63 -16.55 -6.09 -2.04
N GLU A 64 -15.69 -6.41 -3.03
CA GLU A 64 -14.71 -7.50 -2.94
C GLU A 64 -13.48 -7.05 -2.16
N ASN A 65 -13.09 -7.79 -1.10
CA ASN A 65 -11.76 -7.61 -0.52
C ASN A 65 -10.71 -8.03 -1.54
N THR A 66 -9.72 -7.20 -1.77
CA THR A 66 -8.80 -7.36 -2.90
C THR A 66 -7.35 -7.22 -2.46
N VAL A 67 -6.48 -8.07 -2.98
CA VAL A 67 -5.02 -7.95 -2.86
C VAL A 67 -4.40 -7.75 -4.24
N ILE A 68 -3.59 -6.70 -4.37
CA ILE A 68 -2.85 -6.39 -5.59
C ILE A 68 -1.36 -6.69 -5.41
N THR A 69 -0.79 -7.43 -6.37
CA THR A 69 0.63 -7.86 -6.34
C THR A 69 1.35 -7.46 -7.62
N THR A 70 1.43 -6.17 -7.86
CA THR A 70 2.17 -5.62 -8.99
C THR A 70 3.55 -5.12 -8.57
N SER A 71 4.41 -4.80 -9.52
CA SER A 71 5.79 -4.34 -9.27
C SER A 71 5.83 -3.07 -8.41
N THR A 72 6.99 -2.79 -7.81
CA THR A 72 7.23 -1.52 -7.13
C THR A 72 7.07 -0.37 -8.11
N ALA A 73 6.54 0.76 -7.66
CA ALA A 73 6.25 1.95 -8.47
C ALA A 73 5.25 1.73 -9.64
N SER A 74 4.41 0.70 -9.58
CA SER A 74 3.35 0.45 -10.57
C SER A 74 2.09 1.31 -10.37
N GLY A 75 2.07 2.21 -9.37
CA GLY A 75 0.89 3.03 -9.06
C GLY A 75 -0.15 2.32 -8.18
N LYS A 76 0.27 1.36 -7.33
CA LYS A 76 -0.61 0.67 -6.36
C LYS A 76 -1.33 1.64 -5.43
N THR A 77 -0.63 2.71 -4.99
CA THR A 77 -1.23 3.73 -4.12
C THR A 77 -2.46 4.34 -4.77
N LEU A 78 -2.39 4.70 -6.06
CA LEU A 78 -3.54 5.21 -6.79
C LEU A 78 -4.64 4.15 -6.92
N ALA A 79 -4.28 2.88 -7.14
CA ALA A 79 -5.26 1.80 -7.29
C ALA A 79 -6.20 1.67 -6.10
N PHE A 80 -5.70 1.71 -4.86
CA PHE A 80 -6.56 1.63 -3.68
C PHE A 80 -7.10 3.01 -3.22
N LEU A 81 -6.47 4.10 -3.63
CA LEU A 81 -6.94 5.44 -3.29
C LEU A 81 -8.21 5.82 -4.06
N LEU A 82 -8.31 5.46 -5.34
CA LEU A 82 -9.45 5.82 -6.20
C LEU A 82 -10.81 5.34 -5.62
N PRO A 83 -11.01 4.07 -5.22
CA PRO A 83 -12.28 3.65 -4.64
C PRO A 83 -12.56 4.31 -3.28
N VAL A 84 -11.53 4.66 -2.52
CA VAL A 84 -11.67 5.39 -1.27
C VAL A 84 -12.17 6.81 -1.52
N LEU A 85 -11.56 7.53 -2.49
CA LEU A 85 -12.00 8.87 -2.89
C LEU A 85 -13.44 8.84 -3.41
N GLN A 86 -13.76 7.88 -4.28
CA GLN A 86 -15.12 7.68 -4.79
C GLN A 86 -16.13 7.61 -3.63
N LYS A 87 -15.84 6.79 -2.63
CA LYS A 87 -16.76 6.57 -1.51
C LYS A 87 -16.88 7.79 -0.59
N ILE A 88 -15.79 8.54 -0.42
CA ILE A 88 -15.83 9.80 0.37
C ILE A 88 -16.65 10.87 -0.34
N LEU A 89 -16.56 10.98 -1.66
CA LEU A 89 -17.34 11.94 -2.45
C LEU A 89 -18.84 11.57 -2.49
N GLU A 90 -19.18 10.28 -2.44
CA GLU A 90 -20.55 9.78 -2.33
C GLU A 90 -21.14 10.00 -0.92
N ASP A 91 -20.33 9.78 0.12
CA ASP A 91 -20.71 9.88 1.53
C ASP A 91 -19.58 10.52 2.33
N PRO A 92 -19.67 11.81 2.66
CA PRO A 92 -18.64 12.54 3.42
C PRO A 92 -18.37 12.00 4.83
N LEU A 93 -19.29 11.18 5.38
CA LEU A 93 -19.06 10.52 6.66
C LEU A 93 -18.09 9.33 6.54
N THR A 94 -17.82 8.85 5.34
CA THR A 94 -16.90 7.74 5.09
C THR A 94 -15.56 7.92 5.77
N ARG A 95 -15.10 6.85 6.43
CA ARG A 95 -13.77 6.74 7.04
C ARG A 95 -13.00 5.59 6.40
N ALA A 96 -11.72 5.82 6.16
CA ALA A 96 -10.77 4.83 5.69
C ALA A 96 -9.52 4.83 6.59
N ILE A 97 -9.07 3.65 7.00
CA ILE A 97 -7.84 3.48 7.78
C ILE A 97 -6.80 2.84 6.89
N PHE A 98 -5.68 3.53 6.70
CA PHE A 98 -4.53 3.07 5.92
C PHE A 98 -3.45 2.59 6.89
N VAL A 99 -3.10 1.32 6.82
CA VAL A 99 -2.18 0.65 7.73
C VAL A 99 -0.84 0.40 7.05
N TYR A 100 0.20 1.01 7.58
CA TYR A 100 1.57 0.89 7.10
C TYR A 100 2.45 0.19 8.14
N PRO A 101 3.48 -0.57 7.72
CA PRO A 101 4.35 -1.29 8.65
C PRO A 101 5.20 -0.35 9.53
N THR A 102 5.51 0.85 9.06
CA THR A 102 6.33 1.82 9.77
C THR A 102 5.73 3.24 9.75
N LYS A 103 6.06 4.05 10.76
CA LYS A 103 5.70 5.48 10.80
C LYS A 103 6.27 6.26 9.61
N ALA A 104 7.52 5.97 9.22
CA ALA A 104 8.18 6.65 8.11
C ALA A 104 7.39 6.46 6.81
N LEU A 105 6.97 5.22 6.52
CA LEU A 105 6.18 4.93 5.33
C LEU A 105 4.82 5.62 5.37
N ALA A 106 4.14 5.64 6.53
CA ALA A 106 2.89 6.38 6.69
C ALA A 106 3.06 7.88 6.39
N SER A 107 4.14 8.49 6.88
CA SER A 107 4.45 9.90 6.65
C SER A 107 4.78 10.20 5.19
N ASP A 108 5.53 9.34 4.53
CA ASP A 108 5.85 9.48 3.10
C ASP A 108 4.59 9.33 2.22
N GLN A 109 3.75 8.39 2.54
CA GLN A 109 2.47 8.21 1.85
C GLN A 109 1.51 9.39 2.11
N TYR A 110 1.49 9.96 3.31
CA TYR A 110 0.73 11.18 3.58
C TYR A 110 1.21 12.36 2.72
N ARG A 111 2.53 12.52 2.55
CA ARG A 111 3.07 13.54 1.63
C ARG A 111 2.61 13.31 0.19
N SER A 112 2.53 12.07 -0.26
CA SER A 112 2.05 11.74 -1.60
C SER A 112 0.57 12.03 -1.82
N LEU A 113 -0.22 12.15 -0.75
CA LEU A 113 -1.63 12.55 -0.82
C LEU A 113 -1.84 14.06 -0.92
N GLN A 114 -0.82 14.90 -0.69
CA GLN A 114 -0.99 16.36 -0.68
C GLN A 114 -1.65 16.90 -1.96
N PRO A 115 -1.27 16.48 -3.18
CA PRO A 115 -1.93 16.97 -4.40
C PRO A 115 -3.43 16.66 -4.44
N VAL A 116 -3.85 15.51 -3.88
CA VAL A 116 -5.27 15.14 -3.76
C VAL A 116 -5.97 16.08 -2.77
N LEU A 117 -5.37 16.24 -1.58
CA LEU A 117 -5.95 17.07 -0.53
C LEU A 117 -6.07 18.53 -0.95
N GLU A 118 -5.09 19.07 -1.64
CA GLU A 118 -5.09 20.42 -2.19
C GLU A 118 -6.17 20.59 -3.27
N TYR A 119 -6.33 19.60 -4.15
CA TYR A 119 -7.33 19.67 -5.22
C TYR A 119 -8.77 19.65 -4.69
N PHE A 120 -9.09 18.71 -3.81
CA PHE A 120 -10.46 18.58 -3.28
C PHE A 120 -10.75 19.58 -2.14
N GLY A 121 -9.72 20.09 -1.47
CA GLY A 121 -9.82 21.05 -0.39
C GLY A 121 -10.34 20.47 0.93
N GLU A 122 -10.10 21.19 2.03
CA GLU A 122 -10.42 20.76 3.39
C GLU A 122 -11.91 20.50 3.64
N GLY A 123 -12.79 21.06 2.83
CA GLY A 123 -14.25 20.89 2.97
C GLY A 123 -14.76 19.56 2.42
N LYS A 124 -13.99 18.87 1.58
CA LYS A 124 -14.41 17.61 0.94
C LYS A 124 -13.63 16.41 1.41
N ILE A 125 -12.29 16.47 1.42
CA ILE A 125 -11.43 15.33 1.78
C ILE A 125 -10.35 15.79 2.74
N GLN A 126 -10.30 15.15 3.89
CA GLN A 126 -9.28 15.40 4.89
C GLN A 126 -8.52 14.11 5.22
N ALA A 127 -7.22 14.23 5.42
CA ALA A 127 -6.38 13.13 5.85
C ALA A 127 -5.46 13.54 7.00
N GLY A 128 -4.93 12.55 7.71
CA GLY A 128 -3.94 12.79 8.75
C GLY A 128 -3.20 11.54 9.17
N VAL A 129 -1.97 11.72 9.62
CA VAL A 129 -1.15 10.65 10.22
C VAL A 129 -1.47 10.56 11.70
N TYR A 130 -1.88 9.39 12.14
CA TYR A 130 -2.15 9.11 13.55
C TYR A 130 -1.16 8.07 14.07
N ASP A 131 -0.12 8.53 14.72
CA ASP A 131 0.95 7.70 15.27
C ASP A 131 1.40 8.17 16.66
N GLY A 132 2.50 7.59 17.19
CA GLY A 132 3.04 7.93 18.50
C GLY A 132 3.53 9.38 18.61
N ASP A 133 3.94 9.97 17.50
CA ASP A 133 4.54 11.32 17.47
C ASP A 133 3.49 12.42 17.18
N THR A 134 2.27 12.02 16.81
CA THR A 134 1.16 12.97 16.52
C THR A 134 0.75 13.71 17.79
N MET A 135 0.76 15.03 17.74
CA MET A 135 0.42 15.90 18.86
C MET A 135 -1.05 15.75 19.31
N PRO A 136 -1.39 15.93 20.59
CA PRO A 136 -2.77 15.73 21.10
C PRO A 136 -3.84 16.55 20.39
N ALA A 137 -3.56 17.79 20.03
CA ALA A 137 -4.49 18.63 19.28
C ALA A 137 -4.76 18.09 17.89
N GLU A 138 -3.71 17.65 17.19
CA GLU A 138 -3.80 17.03 15.87
C GLU A 138 -4.54 15.69 15.92
N ARG A 139 -4.27 14.85 16.92
CA ARG A 139 -5.05 13.62 17.15
C ARG A 139 -6.54 13.89 17.29
N SER A 140 -6.90 14.98 18.01
CA SER A 140 -8.31 15.36 18.17
C SER A 140 -8.92 15.80 16.85
N ARG A 141 -8.20 16.58 16.03
CA ARG A 141 -8.62 17.00 14.68
C ARG A 141 -8.85 15.80 13.79
N ILE A 142 -7.87 14.89 13.71
CA ILE A 142 -7.95 13.68 12.88
C ILE A 142 -9.18 12.85 13.23
N ARG A 143 -9.42 12.58 14.51
CA ARG A 143 -10.58 11.80 14.92
C ARG A 143 -11.93 12.43 14.56
N LYS A 144 -12.00 13.75 14.55
CA LYS A 144 -13.25 14.48 14.24
C LYS A 144 -13.51 14.61 12.75
N SER A 145 -12.47 14.91 11.97
CA SER A 145 -12.66 15.37 10.60
C SER A 145 -11.98 14.55 9.51
N ALA A 146 -10.90 13.78 9.80
CA ALA A 146 -10.18 13.08 8.75
C ALA A 146 -10.99 11.91 8.17
N ASN A 147 -11.17 11.92 6.86
CA ASN A 147 -11.73 10.82 6.09
C ASN A 147 -10.73 9.67 5.92
N ILE A 148 -9.45 10.02 5.71
CA ILE A 148 -8.35 9.08 5.52
C ILE A 148 -7.39 9.20 6.69
N ILE A 149 -7.22 8.12 7.45
CA ILE A 149 -6.34 8.05 8.62
C ILE A 149 -5.20 7.09 8.31
N LEU A 150 -3.98 7.63 8.20
CA LEU A 150 -2.78 6.83 8.00
C LEU A 150 -2.21 6.47 9.38
N THR A 151 -1.96 5.19 9.60
CA THR A 151 -1.52 4.70 10.91
C THR A 151 -0.69 3.42 10.79
N ASN A 152 -0.34 2.82 11.91
CA ASN A 152 0.39 1.55 11.98
C ASN A 152 -0.28 0.56 12.95
N PRO A 153 0.09 -0.73 12.94
CA PRO A 153 -0.51 -1.76 13.80
C PRO A 153 -0.45 -1.45 15.30
N GLU A 154 0.64 -0.81 15.74
CA GLU A 154 0.80 -0.46 17.14
C GLU A 154 -0.27 0.55 17.60
N MET A 155 -0.54 1.57 16.81
CA MET A 155 -1.59 2.56 17.11
C MET A 155 -2.97 1.96 17.08
N LEU A 156 -3.26 1.06 16.14
CA LEU A 156 -4.52 0.31 16.17
C LEU A 156 -4.69 -0.42 17.49
N ASN A 157 -3.64 -1.11 17.95
CA ASN A 157 -3.68 -1.90 19.18
C ASN A 157 -3.74 -1.05 20.46
N SER A 158 -2.97 0.04 20.53
CA SER A 158 -2.76 0.82 21.75
C SER A 158 -3.70 2.02 21.90
N ALA A 159 -4.19 2.59 20.78
CA ALA A 159 -5.04 3.78 20.81
C ALA A 159 -6.45 3.52 20.28
N PHE A 160 -6.62 2.95 19.08
CA PHE A 160 -7.93 2.83 18.43
C PHE A 160 -8.82 1.82 19.15
N LEU A 161 -8.36 0.57 19.26
CA LEU A 161 -9.20 -0.52 19.80
C LEU A 161 -9.52 -0.37 21.29
N PRO A 162 -8.59 0.02 22.19
CA PRO A 162 -8.93 0.22 23.60
C PRO A 162 -9.86 1.40 23.86
N ASN A 163 -9.83 2.41 22.98
CA ASN A 163 -10.65 3.62 23.14
C ASN A 163 -11.83 3.69 22.15
N HIS A 164 -12.23 2.57 21.57
CA HIS A 164 -13.23 2.52 20.49
C HIS A 164 -14.54 3.24 20.81
N SER A 165 -14.92 3.35 22.10
CA SER A 165 -16.14 4.01 22.56
C SER A 165 -15.93 5.43 23.08
N LYS A 166 -14.74 6.02 22.88
CA LYS A 166 -14.37 7.33 23.43
C LYS A 166 -13.64 8.18 22.39
N TYR A 167 -13.58 9.47 22.68
CA TYR A 167 -12.74 10.44 21.96
C TYR A 167 -13.03 10.56 20.46
N GLY A 168 -14.16 10.09 19.95
CA GLY A 168 -14.52 10.12 18.52
C GLY A 168 -14.08 8.88 17.74
N PHE A 169 -13.50 7.85 18.38
CA PHE A 169 -13.21 6.59 17.71
C PHE A 169 -14.50 5.80 17.38
N ASP A 170 -15.53 5.92 18.18
CA ASP A 170 -16.89 5.41 17.93
C ASP A 170 -17.41 5.88 16.56
N PHE A 171 -17.26 7.17 16.27
CA PHE A 171 -17.64 7.74 14.98
C PHE A 171 -16.80 7.17 13.82
N ILE A 172 -15.48 6.97 14.03
CA ILE A 172 -14.62 6.36 13.03
C ILE A 172 -15.08 4.94 12.72
N PHE A 173 -15.29 4.11 13.76
CA PHE A 173 -15.70 2.71 13.57
C PHE A 173 -17.11 2.58 12.98
N ALA A 174 -18.06 3.44 13.34
CA ALA A 174 -19.39 3.45 12.76
C ALA A 174 -19.39 3.77 11.25
N ASN A 175 -18.49 4.63 10.82
CA ASN A 175 -18.40 5.09 9.42
C ASN A 175 -17.25 4.44 8.64
N LEU A 176 -16.57 3.44 9.20
CA LEU A 176 -15.45 2.77 8.56
C LEU A 176 -15.92 1.96 7.35
N ARG A 177 -15.44 2.31 6.17
CA ARG A 177 -15.75 1.63 4.90
C ARG A 177 -14.57 0.89 4.31
N TYR A 178 -13.35 1.37 4.54
CA TYR A 178 -12.15 0.76 4.00
C TYR A 178 -11.06 0.60 5.05
N ILE A 179 -10.37 -0.54 4.99
CA ILE A 179 -9.09 -0.78 5.65
C ILE A 179 -8.09 -1.09 4.53
N VAL A 180 -7.18 -0.17 4.29
CA VAL A 180 -6.11 -0.34 3.31
C VAL A 180 -4.87 -0.85 4.02
N ILE A 181 -4.28 -1.93 3.54
CA ILE A 181 -3.05 -2.50 4.10
C ILE A 181 -1.98 -2.46 3.02
N ASP A 182 -1.00 -1.59 3.20
CA ASP A 182 0.15 -1.53 2.31
C ASP A 182 1.28 -2.44 2.79
N GLU A 183 2.11 -2.89 1.85
CA GLU A 183 3.24 -3.78 2.11
C GLU A 183 2.85 -5.05 2.90
N LEU A 184 1.74 -5.68 2.51
CA LEU A 184 1.20 -6.88 3.17
C LEU A 184 2.26 -7.97 3.40
N HIS A 185 3.23 -8.10 2.51
CA HIS A 185 4.33 -9.07 2.61
C HIS A 185 5.24 -8.84 3.83
N SER A 186 5.22 -7.65 4.44
CA SER A 186 5.94 -7.34 5.68
C SER A 186 5.31 -8.00 6.90
N TYR A 187 4.03 -8.36 6.82
CA TYR A 187 3.27 -8.93 7.94
C TYR A 187 3.34 -10.46 7.93
N ARG A 188 4.51 -11.00 8.29
CA ARG A 188 4.78 -12.45 8.38
C ARG A 188 5.23 -12.84 9.78
N GLY A 189 5.20 -14.16 10.08
CA GLY A 189 5.64 -14.68 11.37
C GLY A 189 4.90 -14.06 12.55
N ALA A 190 5.61 -13.73 13.61
CA ALA A 190 5.05 -13.15 14.84
C ALA A 190 4.36 -11.80 14.59
N PHE A 191 4.93 -10.95 13.71
CA PHE A 191 4.35 -9.65 13.37
C PHE A 191 3.01 -9.80 12.63
N GLY A 192 2.92 -10.75 11.69
CA GLY A 192 1.66 -11.06 11.00
C GLY A 192 0.61 -11.65 11.94
N ALA A 193 1.01 -12.54 12.86
CA ALA A 193 0.11 -13.10 13.86
C ALA A 193 -0.44 -12.02 14.82
N HIS A 194 0.39 -11.05 15.20
CA HIS A 194 -0.02 -9.89 15.99
C HIS A 194 -1.07 -9.06 15.26
N LEU A 195 -0.81 -8.68 14.00
CA LEU A 195 -1.75 -7.93 13.18
C LEU A 195 -3.08 -8.68 12.97
N ALA A 196 -3.03 -10.00 12.76
CA ALA A 196 -4.23 -10.82 12.63
C ALA A 196 -5.11 -10.76 13.91
N ASN A 197 -4.50 -10.74 15.09
CA ASN A 197 -5.24 -10.58 16.33
C ASN A 197 -5.84 -9.17 16.49
N ILE A 198 -5.15 -8.12 16.02
CA ILE A 198 -5.68 -6.76 15.97
C ILE A 198 -6.92 -6.73 15.08
N PHE A 199 -6.87 -7.30 13.87
CA PHE A 199 -8.03 -7.31 12.97
C PHE A 199 -9.19 -8.16 13.48
N ARG A 200 -8.95 -9.29 14.15
CA ARG A 200 -10.04 -10.04 14.82
C ARG A 200 -10.76 -9.21 15.87
N ARG A 201 -10.04 -8.39 16.63
CA ARG A 201 -10.65 -7.44 17.59
C ARG A 201 -11.39 -6.32 16.86
N MET A 202 -10.78 -5.77 15.81
CA MET A 202 -11.38 -4.73 14.98
C MET A 202 -12.69 -5.18 14.34
N HIS A 203 -12.75 -6.38 13.79
CA HIS A 203 -14.00 -6.96 13.26
C HIS A 203 -15.14 -6.97 14.29
N ARG A 204 -14.88 -7.39 15.53
CA ARG A 204 -15.88 -7.38 16.58
C ARG A 204 -16.36 -5.97 16.92
N ILE A 205 -15.45 -5.00 16.95
CA ILE A 205 -15.79 -3.59 17.18
C ILE A 205 -16.61 -3.04 16.02
N CYS A 206 -16.21 -3.31 14.78
CA CYS A 206 -16.98 -2.90 13.60
C CYS A 206 -18.40 -3.49 13.63
N GLN A 207 -18.55 -4.78 13.97
CA GLN A 207 -19.86 -5.40 14.13
C GLN A 207 -20.71 -4.72 15.21
N TYR A 208 -20.10 -4.34 16.33
CA TYR A 208 -20.80 -3.60 17.39
C TYR A 208 -21.33 -2.25 16.91
N TYR A 209 -20.60 -1.56 16.00
CA TYR A 209 -21.02 -0.29 15.39
C TYR A 209 -21.76 -0.47 14.05
N HIS A 210 -22.18 -1.68 13.71
CA HIS A 210 -22.90 -2.00 12.46
C HIS A 210 -22.14 -1.60 11.19
N SER A 211 -20.81 -1.57 11.22
CA SER A 211 -19.96 -1.35 10.06
C SER A 211 -19.32 -2.65 9.60
N SER A 212 -19.05 -2.73 8.28
CA SER A 212 -18.40 -3.87 7.64
C SER A 212 -17.37 -3.36 6.64
N PRO A 213 -16.19 -2.95 7.11
CA PRO A 213 -15.18 -2.38 6.23
C PRO A 213 -14.62 -3.43 5.26
N GLN A 214 -14.39 -2.97 4.05
CA GLN A 214 -13.74 -3.73 3.00
C GLN A 214 -12.23 -3.59 3.12
N PHE A 215 -11.49 -4.68 2.86
CA PHE A 215 -10.03 -4.67 2.85
C PHE A 215 -9.48 -4.51 1.43
N LEU A 216 -8.59 -3.54 1.25
CA LEU A 216 -7.80 -3.34 0.05
C LEU A 216 -6.32 -3.49 0.42
N CYS A 217 -5.66 -4.50 -0.11
CA CYS A 217 -4.27 -4.81 0.26
C CYS A 217 -3.34 -4.62 -0.93
N SER A 218 -2.15 -4.10 -0.69
CA SER A 218 -1.06 -4.13 -1.64
C SER A 218 0.10 -4.97 -1.11
N SER A 219 0.82 -5.62 -2.00
CA SER A 219 1.99 -6.44 -1.67
C SER A 219 3.03 -6.38 -2.78
N ALA A 220 4.29 -6.62 -2.43
CA ALA A 220 5.27 -7.06 -3.42
C ALA A 220 4.86 -8.42 -4.00
N THR A 221 5.47 -8.80 -5.11
CA THR A 221 5.25 -10.13 -5.72
C THR A 221 5.71 -11.23 -4.75
N ILE A 222 4.76 -12.03 -4.30
CA ILE A 222 4.98 -13.19 -3.42
C ILE A 222 4.18 -14.39 -3.93
N ALA A 223 4.58 -15.59 -3.55
CA ALA A 223 3.97 -16.82 -4.06
C ALA A 223 2.50 -17.04 -3.64
N ASN A 224 2.10 -16.53 -2.48
CA ASN A 224 0.80 -16.81 -1.86
C ASN A 224 0.10 -15.58 -1.26
N PRO A 225 -0.15 -14.51 -2.03
CA PRO A 225 -0.68 -13.24 -1.52
C PRO A 225 -2.09 -13.38 -0.93
N VAL A 226 -2.96 -14.13 -1.58
CA VAL A 226 -4.36 -14.35 -1.12
C VAL A 226 -4.40 -15.12 0.20
N GLU A 227 -3.56 -16.16 0.35
CA GLU A 227 -3.48 -16.92 1.59
C GLU A 227 -2.99 -16.06 2.75
N LEU A 228 -1.96 -15.23 2.50
CA LEU A 228 -1.43 -14.31 3.50
C LEU A 228 -2.50 -13.27 3.90
N ALA A 229 -3.16 -12.64 2.92
CA ALA A 229 -4.25 -11.68 3.17
C ALA A 229 -5.37 -12.32 4.00
N LYS A 230 -5.80 -13.53 3.64
CA LYS A 230 -6.82 -14.28 4.38
C LYS A 230 -6.39 -14.59 5.81
N LYS A 231 -5.14 -15.01 6.04
CA LYS A 231 -4.62 -15.29 7.38
C LYS A 231 -4.55 -14.03 8.25
N VAL A 232 -4.13 -12.90 7.68
CA VAL A 232 -3.97 -11.63 8.40
C VAL A 232 -5.31 -10.97 8.65
N CYS A 233 -6.18 -10.89 7.64
CA CYS A 233 -7.44 -10.12 7.73
C CYS A 233 -8.64 -10.97 8.17
N GLY A 234 -8.57 -12.31 8.10
CA GLY A 234 -9.65 -13.19 8.54
C GLY A 234 -10.85 -13.29 7.58
N THR A 235 -10.71 -12.87 6.33
CA THR A 235 -11.77 -12.87 5.31
C THR A 235 -11.24 -13.34 3.95
N ALA A 236 -12.12 -13.60 2.99
CA ALA A 236 -11.75 -13.99 1.63
C ALA A 236 -11.27 -12.79 0.81
N PHE A 237 -10.38 -13.04 -0.16
CA PHE A 237 -9.81 -12.04 -1.06
C PHE A 237 -9.84 -12.49 -2.50
N SER A 238 -10.04 -11.53 -3.42
CA SER A 238 -9.71 -11.66 -4.83
C SER A 238 -8.31 -11.11 -5.11
N LEU A 239 -7.65 -11.66 -6.14
CA LEU A 239 -6.29 -11.28 -6.54
C LEU A 239 -6.31 -10.38 -7.77
N ILE A 240 -5.43 -9.37 -7.78
CA ILE A 240 -5.02 -8.61 -8.95
C ILE A 240 -3.51 -8.84 -9.15
N GLU A 241 -3.15 -9.57 -10.19
CA GLU A 241 -1.79 -9.99 -10.45
C GLU A 241 -1.21 -9.38 -11.74
N LYS A 242 -2.09 -9.10 -12.72
CA LYS A 242 -1.67 -8.53 -13.99
C LYS A 242 -1.25 -7.08 -13.81
N ASP A 243 0.05 -6.84 -13.94
CA ASP A 243 0.63 -5.50 -13.82
C ASP A 243 0.54 -4.76 -15.16
N GLY A 244 -0.32 -3.76 -15.25
CA GLY A 244 -0.49 -2.90 -16.43
C GLY A 244 0.53 -1.76 -16.53
N SER A 245 1.43 -1.58 -15.57
CA SER A 245 2.44 -0.53 -15.63
C SER A 245 3.58 -0.87 -16.61
N PRO A 246 4.23 0.11 -17.23
CA PRO A 246 5.40 -0.14 -18.07
C PRO A 246 6.60 -0.59 -17.22
N SER A 247 7.50 -1.35 -17.82
CA SER A 247 8.78 -1.70 -17.21
C SER A 247 9.87 -1.59 -18.26
N PRO A 248 11.00 -0.91 -17.99
CA PRO A 248 12.11 -0.87 -18.89
C PRO A 248 12.77 -2.26 -19.00
N VAL A 249 13.62 -2.44 -20.00
CA VAL A 249 14.54 -3.58 -20.05
C VAL A 249 15.36 -3.61 -18.77
N ARG A 250 15.43 -4.77 -18.14
CA ARG A 250 16.27 -4.98 -16.93
C ARG A 250 17.28 -6.07 -17.19
N GLU A 251 18.51 -5.79 -16.84
CA GLU A 251 19.60 -6.74 -16.90
C GLU A 251 20.03 -7.11 -15.48
N TYR A 252 19.98 -8.38 -15.17
CA TYR A 252 20.44 -8.94 -13.90
C TYR A 252 21.74 -9.70 -14.14
N ARG A 253 22.81 -9.28 -13.47
CA ARG A 253 24.11 -9.96 -13.53
C ARG A 253 24.44 -10.50 -12.15
N ILE A 254 24.77 -11.78 -12.09
CA ILE A 254 25.38 -12.38 -10.89
C ILE A 254 26.89 -12.28 -11.11
N ILE A 255 27.54 -11.51 -10.25
CA ILE A 255 28.98 -11.28 -10.34
C ILE A 255 29.68 -12.22 -9.35
N GLN A 256 30.65 -12.98 -9.85
CA GLN A 256 31.56 -13.77 -9.03
C GLN A 256 32.90 -13.02 -8.96
N PRO A 257 33.20 -12.31 -7.86
CA PRO A 257 34.46 -11.61 -7.73
C PRO A 257 35.65 -12.60 -7.72
N PRO A 258 36.84 -12.18 -8.16
CA PRO A 258 38.03 -13.03 -8.15
C PRO A 258 38.42 -13.40 -6.72
N GLU A 259 39.00 -14.59 -6.58
CA GLU A 259 39.53 -15.04 -5.27
C GLU A 259 40.78 -14.21 -4.92
N ILE A 260 40.79 -13.63 -3.73
CA ILE A 260 41.95 -12.93 -3.19
C ILE A 260 42.84 -13.95 -2.48
N LYS A 261 43.99 -14.27 -3.04
CA LYS A 261 45.01 -15.12 -2.40
C LYS A 261 45.91 -14.27 -1.53
N GLY A 262 45.96 -14.60 -0.26
CA GLY A 262 46.92 -14.00 0.68
C GLY A 262 48.31 -14.62 0.56
N HIS A 263 49.28 -14.10 1.34
CA HIS A 263 50.71 -14.45 1.29
C HIS A 263 51.03 -15.94 1.54
N ASN A 264 50.07 -16.74 2.00
CA ASN A 264 50.22 -18.20 2.33
C ASN A 264 49.25 -19.06 1.50
N ASP A 265 48.93 -18.70 0.28
CA ASP A 265 47.94 -19.38 -0.59
C ASP A 265 46.55 -19.59 0.03
N LYS A 266 46.28 -18.99 1.19
CA LYS A 266 44.92 -18.98 1.78
C LYS A 266 44.03 -18.02 1.04
N VAL A 267 42.88 -18.50 0.58
CA VAL A 267 41.85 -17.70 -0.03
C VAL A 267 41.15 -16.86 1.07
N TYR A 268 41.23 -15.55 0.97
CA TYR A 268 40.54 -14.60 1.82
C TYR A 268 39.41 -13.92 1.03
N GLY A 269 38.20 -14.39 1.27
CA GLY A 269 37.00 -13.78 0.71
C GLY A 269 36.73 -14.09 -0.78
N ARG A 270 35.48 -14.07 -1.13
CA ARG A 270 34.97 -13.93 -2.50
C ARG A 270 34.24 -12.62 -2.60
#